data_771ef372528b76227690e04c3d0ff3f7
#
_entry.id   771ef372528b76227690e04c3d0ff3f7
#
_cell.length_a   1.000
_cell.length_b   1.000
_cell.length_c   1.000
_cell.angle_alpha   90.00
_cell.angle_beta   90.00
_cell.angle_gamma   90.00
#
_symmetry.space_group_name_H-M   'P 1'
#
loop_
_entity.id
_entity.type
_entity.pdbx_description
1 polymer ?
#
loop_
_entity_poly.entity_id
_entity_poly.type
_entity_poly.pdbx_seq_one_letter_code
_entity_poly.pdbx_strand_id
1 'polypeptide(L)'
;PVTAARFDADYLNNPAPAYPPLSRRMREEGKVMLRVTVTPDGLPGRIEIARSSGSERLDQAATNAVRQWRFVAARQGERAIEASVLVPIIFKLEGN
;
A
#
# COMPACT_ATOMS: atom_id res chain seq x y z
N PRO A 1 -20.69 15.80 1.10
CA PRO A 1 -19.78 15.08 2.00
C PRO A 1 -18.67 14.37 1.24
N VAL A 2 -17.51 14.24 1.89
CA VAL A 2 -16.35 13.61 1.30
C VAL A 2 -16.23 12.18 1.80
N THR A 3 -16.06 11.24 0.88
CA THR A 3 -15.81 9.84 1.21
C THR A 3 -14.33 9.56 0.92
N ALA A 4 -13.64 8.98 1.88
CA ALA A 4 -12.20 8.74 1.77
C ALA A 4 -11.87 7.68 0.71
N ALA A 5 -10.66 7.78 0.16
CA ALA A 5 -10.15 6.75 -0.74
C ALA A 5 -9.92 5.45 0.05
N ARG A 6 -10.03 4.30 -0.64
CA ARG A 6 -9.93 2.99 -0.01
C ARG A 6 -9.04 2.06 -0.83
N PHE A 7 -8.35 1.17 -0.13
CA PHE A 7 -7.50 0.15 -0.77
C PHE A 7 -7.97 -1.27 -0.47
N ASP A 8 -8.96 -1.42 0.41
CA ASP A 8 -9.34 -2.72 0.97
C ASP A 8 -10.71 -3.22 0.52
N ALA A 9 -11.23 -2.67 -0.58
CA ALA A 9 -12.50 -3.19 -1.10
C ALA A 9 -12.28 -4.58 -1.67
N ASP A 10 -13.17 -5.52 -1.34
CA ASP A 10 -13.02 -6.91 -1.71
C ASP A 10 -12.81 -7.13 -3.20
N TYR A 11 -13.50 -6.35 -4.02
CA TYR A 11 -13.43 -6.54 -5.48
C TYR A 11 -12.14 -6.00 -6.10
N LEU A 12 -11.31 -5.29 -5.33
CA LEU A 12 -10.07 -4.73 -5.86
C LEU A 12 -9.00 -5.80 -6.11
N ASN A 13 -9.03 -6.84 -5.29
CA ASN A 13 -8.16 -8.00 -5.49
C ASN A 13 -6.68 -7.64 -5.57
N ASN A 14 -6.22 -6.79 -4.64
CA ASN A 14 -4.83 -6.33 -4.61
C ASN A 14 -3.92 -7.40 -4.00
N PRO A 15 -2.90 -7.87 -4.73
CA PRO A 15 -2.04 -8.92 -4.20
C PRO A 15 -1.10 -8.40 -3.12
N ALA A 16 -0.81 -9.26 -2.15
CA ALA A 16 0.16 -8.93 -1.11
C ALA A 16 1.56 -8.83 -1.73
N PRO A 17 2.44 -8.01 -1.15
CA PRO A 17 3.81 -7.91 -1.66
C PRO A 17 4.57 -9.20 -1.46
N ALA A 18 5.49 -9.48 -2.39
CA ALA A 18 6.37 -10.62 -2.27
C ALA A 18 7.38 -10.35 -1.15
N TYR A 19 7.62 -11.36 -0.33
CA TYR A 19 8.62 -11.25 0.72
C TYR A 19 10.00 -11.42 0.08
N PRO A 20 10.89 -10.41 0.17
CA PRO A 20 12.20 -10.53 -0.48
C PRO A 20 12.95 -11.75 0.07
N PRO A 21 13.52 -12.60 -0.79
CA PRO A 21 14.20 -13.79 -0.32
C PRO A 21 15.31 -13.54 0.67
N LEU A 22 16.10 -12.50 0.47
CA LEU A 22 17.17 -12.17 1.41
C LEU A 22 16.61 -11.71 2.76
N SER A 23 15.53 -10.95 2.73
CA SER A 23 14.88 -10.52 3.97
C SER A 23 14.35 -11.72 4.75
N ARG A 24 13.76 -12.68 4.03
CA ARG A 24 13.28 -13.90 4.67
C ARG A 24 14.44 -14.67 5.31
N ARG A 25 15.53 -14.80 4.58
CA ARG A 25 16.72 -15.51 5.06
C ARG A 25 17.31 -14.83 6.30
N MET A 26 17.33 -13.51 6.32
CA MET A 26 17.85 -12.73 7.43
C MET A 26 16.81 -12.49 8.52
N ARG A 27 15.62 -13.04 8.35
CA ARG A 27 14.50 -12.94 9.28
C ARG A 27 14.10 -11.49 9.57
N GLU A 28 14.12 -10.67 8.54
CA GLU A 28 13.69 -9.29 8.65
C GLU A 28 12.18 -9.21 8.64
N GLU A 29 11.62 -8.51 9.60
CA GLU A 29 10.18 -8.27 9.70
C GLU A 29 9.96 -6.79 9.96
N GLY A 30 8.76 -6.32 9.66
CA GLY A 30 8.45 -4.95 9.95
C GLY A 30 7.18 -4.49 9.28
N LYS A 31 6.83 -3.27 9.56
CA LYS A 31 5.64 -2.64 8.99
C LYS A 31 6.04 -1.38 8.25
N VAL A 32 5.58 -1.28 7.02
CA VAL A 32 5.80 -0.10 6.20
C VAL A 32 4.49 0.66 6.10
N MET A 33 4.51 1.96 6.40
CA MET A 33 3.34 2.80 6.16
C MET A 33 3.59 3.60 4.90
N LEU A 34 2.75 3.40 3.90
CA LEU A 34 2.85 4.12 2.64
C LEU A 34 1.74 5.14 2.55
N ARG A 35 2.10 6.35 2.11
CA ARG A 35 1.10 7.37 1.78
C ARG A 35 0.92 7.35 0.28
N VAL A 36 -0.27 6.97 -0.16
CA VAL A 36 -0.58 6.82 -1.58
C VAL A 36 -1.56 7.91 -1.99
N THR A 37 -1.20 8.66 -3.01
CA THR A 37 -2.13 9.62 -3.61
C THR A 37 -2.94 8.87 -4.65
N VAL A 38 -4.25 8.71 -4.38
CA VAL A 38 -5.14 7.96 -5.27
C VAL A 38 -5.77 8.92 -6.26
N THR A 39 -5.61 8.63 -7.55
CA THR A 39 -6.20 9.46 -8.58
C THR A 39 -7.71 9.26 -8.65
N PRO A 40 -8.45 10.18 -9.31
CA PRO A 40 -9.89 9.98 -9.47
C PRO A 40 -10.25 8.67 -10.18
N ASP A 41 -9.31 8.10 -10.93
CA ASP A 41 -9.53 6.83 -11.62
C ASP A 41 -9.24 5.62 -10.75
N GLY A 42 -8.82 5.83 -9.50
CA GLY A 42 -8.53 4.71 -8.60
C GLY A 42 -7.14 4.14 -8.79
N LEU A 43 -6.23 4.89 -9.36
CA LEU A 43 -4.85 4.44 -9.59
C LEU A 43 -3.90 5.07 -8.58
N PRO A 44 -2.82 4.37 -8.23
CA PRO A 44 -1.81 4.97 -7.36
C PRO A 44 -1.00 5.98 -8.16
N GLY A 45 -1.10 7.25 -7.80
CA GLY A 45 -0.32 8.29 -8.43
C GLY A 45 1.03 8.39 -7.78
N ARG A 46 1.10 9.01 -6.61
CA ARG A 46 2.34 9.19 -5.88
C ARG A 46 2.36 8.26 -4.67
N ILE A 47 3.47 7.58 -4.48
CA ILE A 47 3.65 6.68 -3.33
C ILE A 47 4.85 7.17 -2.53
N GLU A 48 4.62 7.47 -1.26
CA GLU A 48 5.68 7.94 -0.36
C GLU A 48 5.75 7.02 0.85
N ILE A 49 6.95 6.81 1.36
CA ILE A 49 7.12 6.05 2.59
C ILE A 49 6.87 7.00 3.76
N ALA A 50 5.71 6.85 4.41
CA ALA A 50 5.38 7.66 5.57
C ALA A 50 6.14 7.15 6.80
N ARG A 51 6.35 5.83 6.87
CA ARG A 51 7.11 5.24 7.95
C ARG A 51 7.79 3.97 7.44
N SER A 52 9.12 3.94 7.55
CA SER A 52 9.92 2.80 7.12
C SER A 52 9.81 1.63 8.09
N SER A 53 9.95 0.43 7.55
CA SER A 53 10.04 -0.79 8.37
C SER A 53 11.38 -0.89 9.07
N GLY A 54 12.36 -0.11 8.63
CA GLY A 54 13.75 -0.25 9.08
C GLY A 54 14.58 -1.10 8.13
N SER A 55 13.95 -1.69 7.11
CA SER A 55 14.63 -2.48 6.10
C SER A 55 14.31 -1.91 4.74
N GLU A 56 15.36 -1.50 4.03
CA GLU A 56 15.18 -0.94 2.69
C GLU A 56 14.55 -1.96 1.74
N ARG A 57 14.92 -3.23 1.88
CA ARG A 57 14.36 -4.29 1.04
C ARG A 57 12.86 -4.44 1.23
N LEU A 58 12.41 -4.41 2.48
CA LEU A 58 10.98 -4.51 2.77
C LEU A 58 10.23 -3.28 2.28
N ASP A 59 10.82 -2.10 2.49
CA ASP A 59 10.20 -0.85 2.03
C ASP A 59 10.04 -0.87 0.53
N GLN A 60 11.06 -1.35 -0.19
CA GLN A 60 11.02 -1.40 -1.64
C GLN A 60 9.99 -2.40 -2.14
N ALA A 61 9.92 -3.57 -1.49
CA ALA A 61 8.93 -4.59 -1.85
C ALA A 61 7.51 -4.07 -1.67
N ALA A 62 7.27 -3.35 -0.57
CA ALA A 62 5.95 -2.77 -0.31
C ALA A 62 5.58 -1.75 -1.39
N THR A 63 6.50 -0.86 -1.72
CA THR A 63 6.26 0.16 -2.73
C THR A 63 5.98 -0.47 -4.09
N ASN A 64 6.78 -1.46 -4.48
CA ASN A 64 6.61 -2.13 -5.76
C ASN A 64 5.26 -2.81 -5.87
N ALA A 65 4.81 -3.45 -4.79
CA ALA A 65 3.51 -4.12 -4.79
C ALA A 65 2.38 -3.12 -4.96
N VAL A 66 2.42 -2.04 -4.19
CA VAL A 66 1.33 -1.06 -4.18
C VAL A 66 1.21 -0.33 -5.51
N ARG A 67 2.30 -0.23 -6.26
CA ARG A 67 2.24 0.35 -7.61
C ARG A 67 1.31 -0.43 -8.52
N GLN A 68 1.12 -1.71 -8.24
CA GLN A 68 0.26 -2.57 -9.04
C GLN A 68 -1.18 -2.62 -8.52
N TRP A 69 -1.43 -1.99 -7.38
CA TRP A 69 -2.74 -2.04 -6.74
C TRP A 69 -3.74 -1.12 -7.42
N ARG A 70 -5.01 -1.41 -7.18
CA ARG A 70 -6.10 -0.52 -7.59
C ARG A 70 -6.82 -0.08 -6.33
N PHE A 71 -7.43 1.10 -6.43
CA PHE A 71 -8.03 1.76 -5.27
C PHE A 71 -9.44 2.22 -5.62
N VAL A 72 -10.20 2.51 -4.57
CA VAL A 72 -11.46 3.22 -4.74
C VAL A 72 -11.14 4.69 -4.48
N ALA A 73 -11.38 5.54 -5.48
CA ALA A 73 -11.09 6.96 -5.35
C ALA A 73 -11.96 7.60 -4.29
N ALA A 74 -11.44 8.66 -3.67
CA ALA A 74 -12.24 9.47 -2.78
C ALA A 74 -13.33 10.15 -3.61
N ARG A 75 -14.42 10.52 -2.98
CA ARG A 75 -15.53 11.16 -3.65
C ARG A 75 -16.02 12.37 -2.87
N GLN A 76 -16.44 13.35 -3.60
CA GLN A 76 -17.12 14.52 -3.04
C GLN A 76 -18.48 14.54 -3.72
N GLY A 77 -19.50 14.06 -3.02
CA GLY A 77 -20.78 13.82 -3.65
C GLY A 77 -20.63 12.73 -4.70
N GLU A 78 -21.03 13.02 -5.93
CA GLU A 78 -20.93 12.06 -7.04
C GLU A 78 -19.63 12.19 -7.81
N ARG A 79 -18.74 13.08 -7.36
CA ARG A 79 -17.54 13.38 -8.11
C ARG A 79 -16.34 12.68 -7.49
N ALA A 80 -15.61 11.92 -8.31
CA ALA A 80 -14.37 11.30 -7.86
C ALA A 80 -13.30 12.37 -7.77
N ILE A 81 -12.53 12.36 -6.68
CA ILE A 81 -11.49 13.35 -6.45
C ILE A 81 -10.19 12.66 -6.05
N GLU A 82 -9.09 13.38 -6.24
CA GLU A 82 -7.79 12.91 -5.80
C GLU A 82 -7.68 13.07 -4.30
N ALA A 83 -7.11 12.07 -3.62
CA ALA A 83 -6.90 12.13 -2.18
C ALA A 83 -5.87 11.11 -1.77
N SER A 84 -5.24 11.34 -0.62
CA SER A 84 -4.23 10.42 -0.09
C SER A 84 -4.85 9.44 0.89
N VAL A 85 -4.25 8.24 0.95
CA VAL A 85 -4.65 7.23 1.92
C VAL A 85 -3.38 6.59 2.46
N LEU A 86 -3.40 6.19 3.74
CA LEU A 86 -2.29 5.48 4.35
C LEU A 86 -2.53 3.98 4.21
N VAL A 87 -1.54 3.28 3.67
CA VAL A 87 -1.61 1.84 3.44
C VAL A 87 -0.59 1.15 4.31
N PRO A 88 -1.01 0.33 5.27
CA PRO A 88 -0.07 -0.44 6.09
C PRO A 88 0.29 -1.74 5.39
N ILE A 89 1.59 -2.01 5.25
CA ILE A 89 2.07 -3.27 4.70
C ILE A 89 2.87 -3.95 5.79
N ILE A 90 2.45 -5.14 6.17
CA ILE A 90 3.08 -5.88 7.26
C ILE A 90 3.83 -7.07 6.71
N PHE A 91 5.13 -7.15 7.03
CA PHE A 91 5.96 -8.29 6.70
C PHE A 91 6.21 -9.07 7.97
N LYS A 92 5.67 -10.27 8.02
CA LYS A 92 5.82 -11.11 9.19
C LYS A 92 6.09 -12.54 8.75
N LEU A 93 7.10 -13.14 9.34
CA LEU A 93 7.42 -14.52 9.04
C LEU A 93 6.53 -15.44 9.86
N GLU A 94 6.02 -16.48 9.19
CA GLU A 94 5.24 -17.49 9.89
C GLU A 94 6.16 -18.26 10.80
N GLY A 95 5.74 -18.45 12.01
CA GLY A 95 6.53 -19.17 12.96
C GLY A 95 6.53 -20.65 12.65
N ASN A 96 7.54 -21.32 13.06
CA ASN A 96 7.67 -22.76 13.09
C ASN A 96 8.95 -23.30 12.92
#